data_fd8262a4ca32c1827b83c0ef651f262f
#
_entry.id   fd8262a4ca32c1827b83c0ef651f262f
#
_cell.length_a   1.000
_cell.length_b   1.000
_cell.length_c   1.000
_cell.angle_alpha   90.00
_cell.angle_beta   90.00
_cell.angle_gamma   90.00
#
_symmetry.space_group_name_H-M   'P 1'
#
loop_
_entity.id
_entity.type
_entity.pdbx_description
1 polymer ?
#
loop_
_entity_poly.entity_id
_entity_poly.type
_entity_poly.pdbx_seq_one_letter_code
_entity_poly.pdbx_strand_id
1 'polypeptide(L)'
;MKTNFSLQILILALLLDLVYTKKHHVGPCLVVTEPEPCPDPDYIQLYLYTRENPENGQYIEFFESSDNLTSSNFNPKNSNKIIIHGFNTDMNLDVLQNIKAEYLKQNDANIWMVNYPKLVEKSWCYLTAIVNIEHVGKCLAPVVTGLRRHKSNDIHIIGFSLGAQVANYLANTLGKNKLPRITGLDPAGPGFTLMSKTRRLDPSDAKFVDVIHTNGGLQGDIQTCGHIDFYMNGGITQPGCFDDKQDFLNCNHRRATIYFSESINSKVGFLGWKCKGYLDYIRGKCKPKTTMVLMGEHCSAGSTGLIIAYTASEKPFALGNWTSASYHKRLPKLEFTEFPNDSRSLSSNNPVQRIFLDYYLIRQLNITHSLS
;
A
#
# COMPACT_ATOMS: atom_id res chain seq x y z
N MET A 1 -12.80 25.04 -52.97
CA MET A 1 -11.46 24.85 -52.36
C MET A 1 -11.22 25.59 -51.03
N LYS A 2 -12.22 26.24 -50.41
CA LYS A 2 -12.03 26.97 -49.14
C LYS A 2 -12.35 26.18 -47.90
N THR A 3 -12.99 25.02 -47.98
CA THR A 3 -13.43 24.18 -46.83
C THR A 3 -12.34 23.28 -46.22
N ASN A 4 -11.28 22.95 -46.99
CA ASN A 4 -10.22 22.07 -46.48
C ASN A 4 -9.19 22.77 -45.58
N PHE A 5 -9.02 24.10 -45.73
CA PHE A 5 -8.04 24.83 -44.95
C PHE A 5 -8.50 25.04 -43.49
N SER A 6 -9.80 25.27 -43.28
CA SER A 6 -10.40 25.43 -41.95
C SER A 6 -10.36 24.10 -41.17
N LEU A 7 -10.61 22.95 -41.83
CA LEU A 7 -10.56 21.63 -41.21
C LEU A 7 -9.12 21.23 -40.82
N GLN A 8 -8.15 21.56 -41.69
CA GLN A 8 -6.73 21.29 -41.40
C GLN A 8 -6.22 22.14 -40.20
N ILE A 9 -6.65 23.38 -40.10
CA ILE A 9 -6.30 24.26 -38.92
C ILE A 9 -6.95 23.68 -37.67
N LEU A 10 -8.20 23.22 -37.73
CA LEU A 10 -8.90 22.63 -36.58
C LEU A 10 -8.23 21.31 -36.13
N ILE A 11 -7.83 20.46 -37.07
CA ILE A 11 -7.10 19.23 -36.80
C ILE A 11 -5.71 19.55 -36.22
N LEU A 12 -5.01 20.56 -36.76
CA LEU A 12 -3.71 20.97 -36.25
C LEU A 12 -3.82 21.60 -34.85
N ALA A 13 -4.87 22.39 -34.58
CA ALA A 13 -5.15 22.93 -33.27
C ALA A 13 -5.48 21.82 -32.24
N LEU A 14 -6.31 20.83 -32.62
CA LEU A 14 -6.60 19.67 -31.80
C LEU A 14 -5.36 18.79 -31.55
N LEU A 15 -4.48 18.65 -32.54
CA LEU A 15 -3.21 17.93 -32.37
C LEU A 15 -2.21 18.72 -31.52
N LEU A 16 -2.20 20.06 -31.62
CA LEU A 16 -1.38 20.92 -30.79
C LEU A 16 -1.87 20.93 -29.32
N ASP A 17 -3.18 20.92 -29.08
CA ASP A 17 -3.75 20.77 -27.73
C ASP A 17 -3.38 19.43 -27.12
N LEU A 18 -3.39 18.35 -27.91
CA LEU A 18 -2.94 17.01 -27.47
C LEU A 18 -1.44 16.96 -27.14
N VAL A 19 -0.62 17.81 -27.80
CA VAL A 19 0.83 17.88 -27.55
C VAL A 19 1.15 18.79 -26.34
N TYR A 20 0.26 19.73 -25.98
CA TYR A 20 0.49 20.68 -24.88
C TYR A 20 -0.20 20.30 -23.57
N THR A 21 -1.17 19.37 -23.57
CA THR A 21 -1.82 18.96 -22.33
C THR A 21 -1.06 17.83 -21.66
N LYS A 22 -0.45 18.11 -20.52
CA LYS A 22 0.23 17.15 -19.65
C LYS A 22 -0.73 16.16 -19.00
N LYS A 23 -2.01 16.55 -18.90
CA LYS A 23 -3.13 15.74 -18.44
C LYS A 23 -4.13 15.56 -19.57
N HIS A 24 -4.47 14.32 -19.92
CA HIS A 24 -5.44 14.00 -20.95
C HIS A 24 -6.25 12.76 -20.57
N HIS A 25 -7.33 12.52 -21.30
CA HIS A 25 -8.14 11.32 -21.10
C HIS A 25 -7.89 10.28 -22.17
N VAL A 26 -7.70 9.03 -21.75
CA VAL A 26 -7.72 7.85 -22.62
C VAL A 26 -9.03 7.10 -22.30
N GLY A 27 -10.04 7.32 -23.14
CA GLY A 27 -11.41 6.92 -22.81
C GLY A 27 -11.89 7.61 -21.53
N PRO A 28 -12.41 6.86 -20.53
CA PRO A 28 -12.86 7.45 -19.25
C PRO A 28 -11.70 7.73 -18.29
N CYS A 29 -10.46 7.35 -18.62
CA CYS A 29 -9.33 7.35 -17.70
C CYS A 29 -8.47 8.59 -17.87
N LEU A 30 -8.23 9.31 -16.78
CA LEU A 30 -7.27 10.41 -16.73
C LEU A 30 -5.83 9.86 -16.78
N VAL A 31 -4.97 10.49 -17.56
CA VAL A 31 -3.53 10.18 -17.64
C VAL A 31 -2.72 11.44 -17.46
N VAL A 32 -1.71 11.38 -16.61
CA VAL A 32 -0.68 12.41 -16.44
C VAL A 32 0.59 11.90 -17.13
N THR A 33 0.85 12.35 -18.35
CA THR A 33 2.00 11.89 -19.16
C THR A 33 3.31 12.53 -18.76
N GLU A 34 3.25 13.77 -18.29
CA GLU A 34 4.39 14.49 -17.71
C GLU A 34 3.96 15.05 -16.35
N PRO A 35 4.81 14.93 -15.32
CA PRO A 35 4.49 15.52 -14.04
C PRO A 35 4.30 17.02 -14.15
N GLU A 36 3.13 17.48 -13.74
CA GLU A 36 2.80 18.88 -13.62
C GLU A 36 3.63 19.54 -12.50
N PRO A 37 3.76 20.88 -12.49
CA PRO A 37 4.29 21.59 -11.34
C PRO A 37 3.48 21.27 -10.07
N CYS A 38 4.17 21.07 -8.96
CA CYS A 38 3.54 20.90 -7.66
C CYS A 38 3.51 22.24 -6.91
N PRO A 39 2.48 22.46 -6.09
CA PRO A 39 1.36 21.57 -5.79
C PRO A 39 0.32 21.50 -6.91
N ASP A 40 -0.50 20.46 -6.86
CA ASP A 40 -1.61 20.20 -7.79
C ASP A 40 -2.92 19.96 -7.01
N PRO A 41 -3.48 21.00 -6.38
CA PRO A 41 -4.54 20.89 -5.38
C PRO A 41 -5.87 20.36 -5.94
N ASP A 42 -6.10 20.47 -7.22
CA ASP A 42 -7.29 19.91 -7.87
C ASP A 42 -7.30 18.38 -7.90
N TYR A 43 -6.12 17.77 -7.80
CA TYR A 43 -5.93 16.32 -7.92
C TYR A 43 -5.26 15.69 -6.70
N ILE A 44 -4.42 16.45 -5.98
CA ILE A 44 -3.64 15.96 -4.84
C ILE A 44 -3.84 16.90 -3.66
N GLN A 45 -4.53 16.41 -2.65
CA GLN A 45 -4.87 17.15 -1.45
C GLN A 45 -4.21 16.52 -0.23
N LEU A 46 -3.90 17.33 0.76
CA LEU A 46 -3.30 16.88 2.01
C LEU A 46 -4.09 17.40 3.20
N TYR A 47 -4.45 16.50 4.10
CA TYR A 47 -5.22 16.81 5.29
C TYR A 47 -4.45 16.44 6.55
N LEU A 48 -4.32 17.39 7.48
CA LEU A 48 -3.71 17.21 8.78
C LEU A 48 -4.77 16.87 9.83
N TYR A 49 -4.50 15.79 10.57
CA TYR A 49 -5.24 15.38 11.75
C TYR A 49 -4.31 15.34 12.95
N THR A 50 -4.80 15.84 14.08
CA THR A 50 -4.16 15.77 15.39
C THR A 50 -5.19 15.38 16.44
N ARG A 51 -4.80 15.26 17.71
CA ARG A 51 -5.78 15.05 18.79
C ARG A 51 -6.77 16.20 18.97
N GLU A 52 -6.42 17.40 18.51
CA GLU A 52 -7.30 18.57 18.57
C GLU A 52 -8.36 18.56 17.47
N ASN A 53 -8.10 17.85 16.34
CA ASN A 53 -9.03 17.74 15.22
C ASN A 53 -9.10 16.29 14.66
N PRO A 54 -9.43 15.28 15.47
CA PRO A 54 -9.32 13.87 15.08
C PRO A 54 -10.29 13.46 13.96
N GLU A 55 -11.43 14.13 13.85
CA GLU A 55 -12.47 13.84 12.86
C GLU A 55 -12.47 14.82 11.68
N ASN A 56 -12.07 16.07 11.92
CA ASN A 56 -12.12 17.13 10.92
C ASN A 56 -10.71 17.51 10.47
N GLY A 57 -10.22 16.87 9.41
CA GLY A 57 -8.90 17.17 8.85
C GLY A 57 -8.78 18.60 8.36
N GLN A 58 -7.70 19.26 8.73
CA GLN A 58 -7.35 20.58 8.19
C GLN A 58 -6.69 20.41 6.84
N TYR A 59 -7.25 21.01 5.80
CA TYR A 59 -6.62 21.08 4.48
C TYR A 59 -5.36 21.93 4.56
N ILE A 60 -4.23 21.40 4.12
CA ILE A 60 -2.93 22.07 4.16
C ILE A 60 -2.42 22.33 2.75
N GLU A 61 -2.15 23.58 2.47
CA GLU A 61 -1.52 24.04 1.23
C GLU A 61 0.00 24.15 1.45
N PHE A 62 0.77 23.34 0.73
CA PHE A 62 2.22 23.43 0.74
C PHE A 62 2.71 24.24 -0.47
N PHE A 63 2.60 25.55 -0.38
CA PHE A 63 3.19 26.47 -1.35
C PHE A 63 4.48 27.09 -0.81
N GLU A 64 5.46 27.34 -1.66
CA GLU A 64 6.71 27.99 -1.24
C GLU A 64 6.50 29.37 -0.63
N SER A 65 5.42 30.07 -1.02
CA SER A 65 5.12 31.44 -0.61
C SER A 65 3.99 31.58 0.42
N SER A 66 3.17 30.54 0.64
CA SER A 66 2.02 30.60 1.57
C SER A 66 1.66 29.21 2.05
N ASP A 67 2.38 28.66 3.02
CA ASP A 67 1.87 27.50 3.72
C ASP A 67 0.96 27.97 4.88
N ASN A 68 -0.20 27.34 5.02
CA ASN A 68 -1.07 27.54 6.18
C ASN A 68 -0.67 26.66 7.37
N LEU A 69 0.52 26.08 7.31
CA LEU A 69 1.02 25.12 8.31
C LEU A 69 1.14 25.75 9.69
N THR A 70 1.64 27.00 9.77
CA THR A 70 1.84 27.73 11.01
C THR A 70 0.52 28.13 11.69
N SER A 71 -0.57 28.25 10.93
CA SER A 71 -1.93 28.53 11.45
C SER A 71 -2.76 27.28 11.68
N SER A 72 -2.20 26.09 11.44
CA SER A 72 -2.85 24.80 11.65
C SER A 72 -2.52 24.20 13.01
N ASN A 73 -3.11 23.02 13.31
CA ASN A 73 -2.79 22.24 14.51
C ASN A 73 -1.45 21.49 14.40
N PHE A 74 -0.62 21.82 13.41
CA PHE A 74 0.70 21.22 13.23
C PHE A 74 1.63 21.52 14.41
N ASN A 75 2.20 20.49 15.00
CA ASN A 75 3.24 20.62 16.01
C ASN A 75 4.56 20.03 15.49
N PRO A 76 5.60 20.88 15.26
CA PRO A 76 6.87 20.39 14.70
C PRO A 76 7.64 19.42 15.62
N LYS A 77 7.27 19.33 16.91
CA LYS A 77 7.87 18.39 17.85
C LYS A 77 7.28 16.98 17.78
N ASN A 78 6.10 16.86 17.16
CA ASN A 78 5.40 15.59 17.05
C ASN A 78 5.92 14.80 15.83
N SER A 79 5.82 13.47 15.88
CA SER A 79 6.10 12.61 14.75
C SER A 79 5.09 12.85 13.61
N ASN A 80 5.55 12.73 12.37
CA ASN A 80 4.70 12.84 11.19
C ASN A 80 4.44 11.45 10.61
N LYS A 81 3.17 11.09 10.50
CA LYS A 81 2.71 9.86 9.86
C LYS A 81 1.96 10.23 8.59
N ILE A 82 2.55 9.96 7.42
CA ILE A 82 1.95 10.29 6.12
C ILE A 82 1.33 9.02 5.55
N ILE A 83 -0.01 8.98 5.51
CA ILE A 83 -0.79 7.81 5.09
C ILE A 83 -1.27 8.02 3.66
N ILE A 84 -0.96 7.06 2.77
CA ILE A 84 -1.21 7.13 1.34
C ILE A 84 -2.09 5.97 0.91
N HIS A 85 -3.27 6.27 0.37
CA HIS A 85 -4.24 5.27 -0.08
C HIS A 85 -3.85 4.57 -1.39
N GLY A 86 -4.59 3.52 -1.75
CA GLY A 86 -4.36 2.72 -2.94
C GLY A 86 -5.26 3.07 -4.12
N PHE A 87 -5.34 2.12 -5.07
CA PHE A 87 -6.17 2.20 -6.26
C PHE A 87 -7.66 2.11 -5.93
N ASN A 88 -8.47 2.89 -6.66
CA ASN A 88 -9.93 2.92 -6.58
C ASN A 88 -10.46 3.15 -5.15
N THR A 89 -9.73 3.97 -4.40
CA THR A 89 -10.05 4.39 -3.04
C THR A 89 -9.69 5.85 -2.83
N ASP A 90 -9.98 6.37 -1.65
CA ASP A 90 -9.58 7.71 -1.20
C ASP A 90 -9.07 7.67 0.25
N MET A 91 -8.79 8.82 0.83
CA MET A 91 -8.30 8.94 2.20
C MET A 91 -9.32 8.47 3.26
N ASN A 92 -10.62 8.36 2.91
CA ASN A 92 -11.68 7.95 3.84
C ASN A 92 -11.87 6.44 3.92
N LEU A 93 -11.02 5.66 3.22
CA LEU A 93 -11.02 4.20 3.34
C LEU A 93 -10.92 3.80 4.82
N ASP A 94 -11.92 3.07 5.31
CA ASP A 94 -12.12 2.71 6.73
C ASP A 94 -10.86 2.13 7.41
N VAL A 95 -10.14 1.24 6.71
CA VAL A 95 -8.92 0.62 7.23
C VAL A 95 -7.76 1.62 7.39
N LEU A 96 -7.72 2.70 6.59
CA LEU A 96 -6.73 3.77 6.73
C LEU A 96 -7.15 4.76 7.84
N GLN A 97 -8.44 5.05 7.93
CA GLN A 97 -8.99 5.84 9.05
C GLN A 97 -8.73 5.16 10.39
N ASN A 98 -8.77 3.83 10.45
CA ASN A 98 -8.39 3.07 11.65
C ASN A 98 -6.92 3.28 12.03
N ILE A 99 -5.99 3.32 11.05
CA ILE A 99 -4.57 3.63 11.33
C ILE A 99 -4.45 5.02 11.96
N LYS A 100 -5.11 6.05 11.37
CA LYS A 100 -5.17 7.40 11.92
C LYS A 100 -5.66 7.38 13.37
N ALA A 101 -6.80 6.72 13.62
CA ALA A 101 -7.41 6.67 14.93
C ALA A 101 -6.52 5.98 15.98
N GLU A 102 -5.84 4.88 15.61
CA GLU A 102 -4.94 4.17 16.53
C GLU A 102 -3.72 5.02 16.91
N TYR A 103 -3.14 5.79 15.98
CA TYR A 103 -2.06 6.71 16.31
C TYR A 103 -2.52 7.83 17.26
N LEU A 104 -3.66 8.46 17.00
CA LEU A 104 -4.17 9.54 17.82
C LEU A 104 -4.60 9.10 19.23
N LYS A 105 -4.91 7.81 19.43
CA LYS A 105 -5.14 7.24 20.76
C LYS A 105 -3.84 7.15 21.56
N GLN A 106 -2.74 6.78 20.93
CA GLN A 106 -1.49 6.47 21.61
C GLN A 106 -0.67 7.73 21.92
N ASN A 107 -0.43 8.57 20.93
CA ASN A 107 0.54 9.66 21.00
C ASN A 107 0.00 10.95 20.37
N ASP A 108 0.64 12.06 20.74
CA ASP A 108 0.52 13.30 19.98
C ASP A 108 1.34 13.15 18.69
N ALA A 109 0.65 13.00 17.57
CA ALA A 109 1.24 12.86 16.24
C ALA A 109 0.56 13.80 15.25
N ASN A 110 1.30 14.22 14.24
CA ASN A 110 0.75 14.85 13.05
C ASN A 110 0.42 13.74 12.05
N ILE A 111 -0.86 13.48 11.83
CA ILE A 111 -1.31 12.48 10.88
C ILE A 111 -1.72 13.17 9.59
N TRP A 112 -1.04 12.82 8.52
CA TRP A 112 -1.24 13.39 7.20
C TRP A 112 -1.95 12.38 6.31
N MET A 113 -3.17 12.69 5.87
CA MET A 113 -3.91 11.87 4.93
C MET A 113 -3.78 12.47 3.53
N VAL A 114 -3.18 11.70 2.63
CA VAL A 114 -3.04 12.10 1.21
C VAL A 114 -4.29 11.67 0.46
N ASN A 115 -4.90 12.59 -0.29
CA ASN A 115 -6.13 12.37 -1.04
C ASN A 115 -5.93 12.69 -2.53
N TYR A 116 -5.98 11.66 -3.39
CA TYR A 116 -5.77 11.79 -4.84
C TYR A 116 -6.70 10.88 -5.67
N PRO A 117 -8.00 10.75 -5.31
CA PRO A 117 -8.89 9.77 -5.97
C PRO A 117 -9.02 9.99 -7.46
N LYS A 118 -9.08 11.24 -7.95
CA LYS A 118 -9.23 11.56 -9.37
C LYS A 118 -8.14 10.95 -10.26
N LEU A 119 -6.95 10.66 -9.70
CA LEU A 119 -5.81 10.07 -10.42
C LEU A 119 -5.83 8.55 -10.43
N VAL A 120 -6.61 7.92 -9.55
CA VAL A 120 -6.60 6.46 -9.33
C VAL A 120 -7.98 5.82 -9.22
N GLU A 121 -9.05 6.59 -9.43
CA GLU A 121 -10.43 6.08 -9.43
C GLU A 121 -10.75 5.31 -10.72
N LYS A 122 -11.88 4.59 -10.68
CA LYS A 122 -12.44 3.75 -11.76
C LYS A 122 -11.69 2.44 -11.98
N SER A 123 -12.37 1.35 -11.70
CA SER A 123 -11.82 -0.02 -11.67
C SER A 123 -11.10 -0.43 -12.96
N TRP A 124 -11.48 0.09 -14.12
CA TRP A 124 -10.84 -0.19 -15.43
C TRP A 124 -9.66 0.73 -15.76
N CYS A 125 -9.40 1.74 -14.94
CA CYS A 125 -8.30 2.71 -15.15
C CYS A 125 -7.00 2.34 -14.42
N TYR A 126 -6.79 1.08 -14.08
CA TYR A 126 -5.62 0.66 -13.31
C TYR A 126 -4.29 0.98 -14.00
N LEU A 127 -4.20 0.76 -15.31
CA LEU A 127 -2.95 1.03 -16.07
C LEU A 127 -2.61 2.53 -16.08
N THR A 128 -3.61 3.39 -16.17
CA THR A 128 -3.38 4.84 -16.08
C THR A 128 -3.05 5.27 -14.67
N ALA A 129 -3.66 4.65 -13.66
CA ALA A 129 -3.32 4.88 -12.26
C ALA A 129 -1.84 4.57 -11.97
N ILE A 130 -1.29 3.47 -12.52
CA ILE A 130 0.15 3.14 -12.44
C ILE A 130 1.03 4.29 -12.97
N VAL A 131 0.62 4.94 -14.04
CA VAL A 131 1.35 6.09 -14.61
C VAL A 131 1.20 7.32 -13.72
N ASN A 132 -0.01 7.59 -13.26
CA ASN A 132 -0.34 8.81 -12.53
C ASN A 132 0.34 8.90 -11.15
N ILE A 133 0.63 7.79 -10.48
CA ILE A 133 1.22 7.82 -9.14
C ILE A 133 2.64 8.38 -9.09
N GLU A 134 3.34 8.44 -10.22
CA GLU A 134 4.63 9.14 -10.30
C GLU A 134 4.44 10.63 -9.99
N HIS A 135 3.41 11.25 -10.57
CA HIS A 135 3.06 12.64 -10.29
C HIS A 135 2.72 12.84 -8.81
N VAL A 136 1.90 11.95 -8.22
CA VAL A 136 1.57 12.00 -6.79
C VAL A 136 2.83 11.98 -5.93
N GLY A 137 3.74 11.04 -6.18
CA GLY A 137 5.00 10.94 -5.43
C GLY A 137 5.87 12.18 -5.53
N LYS A 138 5.98 12.76 -6.74
CA LYS A 138 6.72 14.01 -6.96
C LYS A 138 6.11 15.19 -6.19
N CYS A 139 4.78 15.29 -6.15
CA CYS A 139 4.10 16.38 -5.42
C CYS A 139 4.11 16.21 -3.89
N LEU A 140 4.44 15.05 -3.37
CA LEU A 140 4.68 14.87 -1.92
C LEU A 140 6.08 15.29 -1.47
N ALA A 141 7.06 15.42 -2.38
CA ALA A 141 8.42 15.82 -2.01
C ALA A 141 8.52 17.25 -1.43
N PRO A 142 7.83 18.27 -1.97
CA PRO A 142 7.71 19.59 -1.34
C PRO A 142 7.13 19.53 0.08
N VAL A 143 6.14 18.65 0.34
CA VAL A 143 5.55 18.44 1.67
C VAL A 143 6.64 18.02 2.66
N VAL A 144 7.38 16.94 2.35
CA VAL A 144 8.48 16.43 3.20
C VAL A 144 9.55 17.51 3.40
N THR A 145 9.88 18.26 2.35
CA THR A 145 10.86 19.35 2.43
C THR A 145 10.35 20.49 3.33
N GLY A 146 9.06 20.81 3.24
CA GLY A 146 8.40 21.79 4.11
C GLY A 146 8.46 21.36 5.58
N LEU A 147 8.08 20.14 5.91
CA LEU A 147 8.18 19.61 7.28
C LEU A 147 9.60 19.73 7.82
N ARG A 148 10.61 19.41 7.02
CA ARG A 148 12.03 19.52 7.41
C ARG A 148 12.49 20.95 7.63
N ARG A 149 11.98 21.94 6.87
CA ARG A 149 12.23 23.39 7.12
C ARG A 149 11.73 23.80 8.50
N HIS A 150 10.61 23.21 8.95
CA HIS A 150 10.08 23.40 10.30
C HIS A 150 10.79 22.52 11.37
N LYS A 151 11.93 21.91 11.03
CA LYS A 151 12.73 21.03 11.92
C LYS A 151 11.99 19.76 12.35
N SER A 152 10.91 19.40 11.67
CA SER A 152 10.11 18.20 11.91
C SER A 152 10.64 17.06 11.04
N ASN A 153 11.61 16.30 11.54
CA ASN A 153 12.36 15.29 10.79
C ASN A 153 11.93 13.85 11.04
N ASP A 154 11.13 13.60 12.07
CA ASP A 154 10.54 12.29 12.33
C ASP A 154 9.36 12.07 11.40
N ILE A 155 9.64 11.46 10.23
CA ILE A 155 8.69 11.28 9.14
C ILE A 155 8.62 9.80 8.79
N HIS A 156 7.41 9.24 8.88
CA HIS A 156 7.10 7.87 8.52
C HIS A 156 6.03 7.86 7.43
N ILE A 157 6.37 7.32 6.26
CA ILE A 157 5.44 7.13 5.17
C ILE A 157 4.78 5.76 5.31
N ILE A 158 3.46 5.70 5.25
CA ILE A 158 2.66 4.48 5.36
C ILE A 158 1.82 4.37 4.10
N GLY A 159 2.25 3.55 3.16
CA GLY A 159 1.60 3.38 1.87
C GLY A 159 0.85 2.06 1.76
N PHE A 160 -0.43 2.12 1.39
CA PHE A 160 -1.24 0.94 1.12
C PHE A 160 -1.35 0.68 -0.39
N SER A 161 -1.08 -0.56 -0.84
CA SER A 161 -1.27 -0.95 -2.24
C SER A 161 -0.49 -0.05 -3.21
N LEU A 162 -1.16 0.67 -4.14
CA LEU A 162 -0.53 1.70 -4.97
C LEU A 162 0.12 2.83 -4.15
N GLY A 163 -0.39 3.14 -2.96
CA GLY A 163 0.21 4.13 -2.07
C GLY A 163 1.62 3.76 -1.60
N ALA A 164 1.95 2.46 -1.51
CA ALA A 164 3.31 2.01 -1.25
C ALA A 164 4.24 2.29 -2.46
N GLN A 165 3.72 2.21 -3.67
CA GLN A 165 4.47 2.55 -4.87
C GLN A 165 4.63 4.08 -5.04
N VAL A 166 3.64 4.88 -4.60
CA VAL A 166 3.80 6.35 -4.48
C VAL A 166 4.99 6.71 -3.59
N ALA A 167 5.20 5.99 -2.49
CA ALA A 167 6.32 6.24 -1.59
C ALA A 167 7.69 6.06 -2.27
N ASN A 168 7.85 5.14 -3.24
CA ASN A 168 9.05 5.02 -4.07
C ASN A 168 9.29 6.28 -4.91
N TYR A 169 8.28 6.79 -5.60
CA TYR A 169 8.43 8.00 -6.42
C TYR A 169 8.74 9.24 -5.57
N LEU A 170 8.13 9.34 -4.38
CA LEU A 170 8.48 10.35 -3.39
C LEU A 170 9.96 10.25 -2.99
N ALA A 171 10.41 9.05 -2.64
CA ALA A 171 11.79 8.80 -2.22
C ALA A 171 12.80 9.11 -3.33
N ASN A 172 12.51 8.70 -4.57
CA ASN A 172 13.34 9.02 -5.73
C ASN A 172 13.46 10.53 -5.97
N THR A 173 12.36 11.28 -5.78
CA THR A 173 12.35 12.75 -5.92
C THR A 173 13.18 13.42 -4.82
N LEU A 174 13.16 12.92 -3.59
CA LEU A 174 13.99 13.41 -2.48
C LEU A 174 15.47 13.06 -2.65
N GLY A 175 15.78 12.03 -3.43
CA GLY A 175 17.13 11.60 -3.77
C GLY A 175 17.99 11.26 -2.55
N LYS A 176 19.11 11.98 -2.34
CA LYS A 176 20.03 11.75 -1.23
C LYS A 176 19.42 12.06 0.15
N ASN A 177 18.36 12.86 0.19
CA ASN A 177 17.68 13.24 1.43
C ASN A 177 16.67 12.18 1.87
N LYS A 178 17.16 10.98 2.16
CA LYS A 178 16.34 9.81 2.46
C LYS A 178 15.33 10.04 3.59
N LEU A 179 14.16 9.45 3.42
CA LEU A 179 13.16 9.32 4.47
C LEU A 179 13.67 8.45 5.62
N PRO A 180 13.29 8.73 6.88
CA PRO A 180 13.63 7.85 7.99
C PRO A 180 13.01 6.45 7.83
N ARG A 181 11.70 6.37 7.54
CA ARG A 181 10.99 5.10 7.41
C ARG A 181 9.89 5.13 6.35
N ILE A 182 9.74 4.02 5.64
CA ILE A 182 8.58 3.69 4.81
C ILE A 182 8.04 2.34 5.26
N THR A 183 6.72 2.24 5.50
CA THR A 183 6.02 0.97 5.66
C THR A 183 5.13 0.73 4.44
N GLY A 184 5.40 -0.35 3.71
CA GLY A 184 4.57 -0.83 2.61
C GLY A 184 3.52 -1.82 3.11
N LEU A 185 2.25 -1.48 2.99
CA LEU A 185 1.12 -2.32 3.37
C LEU A 185 0.57 -3.02 2.13
N ASP A 186 0.96 -4.27 1.93
CA ASP A 186 0.66 -5.10 0.76
C ASP A 186 0.87 -4.33 -0.56
N PRO A 187 2.13 -3.90 -0.86
CA PRO A 187 2.43 -3.08 -2.02
C PRO A 187 1.86 -3.66 -3.31
N ALA A 188 1.28 -2.83 -4.18
CA ALA A 188 0.67 -3.29 -5.43
C ALA A 188 1.66 -4.11 -6.27
N GLY A 189 1.25 -5.33 -6.66
CA GLY A 189 2.05 -6.25 -7.48
C GLY A 189 1.84 -6.09 -8.99
N PRO A 190 0.58 -6.11 -9.48
CA PRO A 190 0.30 -6.01 -10.90
C PRO A 190 0.91 -4.74 -11.51
N GLY A 191 1.72 -4.91 -12.56
CA GLY A 191 2.43 -3.81 -13.22
C GLY A 191 3.75 -3.39 -12.55
N PHE A 192 4.05 -3.80 -11.30
CA PHE A 192 5.27 -3.40 -10.58
C PHE A 192 6.27 -4.54 -10.39
N THR A 193 5.82 -5.76 -10.22
CA THR A 193 6.67 -6.94 -9.92
C THR A 193 7.87 -7.09 -10.86
N LEU A 194 7.73 -6.70 -12.14
CA LEU A 194 8.80 -6.76 -13.14
C LEU A 194 9.48 -5.41 -13.41
N MET A 195 9.08 -4.34 -12.72
CA MET A 195 9.71 -3.03 -12.89
C MET A 195 11.07 -2.97 -12.21
N SER A 196 11.91 -2.03 -12.68
CA SER A 196 13.17 -1.69 -12.03
C SER A 196 12.93 -1.11 -10.63
N LYS A 197 13.93 -1.19 -9.77
CA LYS A 197 13.88 -0.64 -8.40
C LYS A 197 13.54 0.86 -8.35
N THR A 198 13.92 1.62 -9.37
CA THR A 198 13.57 3.05 -9.47
C THR A 198 12.07 3.31 -9.74
N ARG A 199 11.29 2.29 -10.03
CA ARG A 199 9.87 2.38 -10.38
C ARG A 199 8.95 1.56 -9.47
N ARG A 200 9.49 0.97 -8.42
CA ARG A 200 8.75 0.22 -7.41
C ARG A 200 9.43 0.33 -6.06
N LEU A 201 8.66 0.19 -4.98
CA LEU A 201 9.20 0.21 -3.62
C LEU A 201 10.37 -0.77 -3.46
N ASP A 202 11.47 -0.29 -2.88
CA ASP A 202 12.65 -1.10 -2.56
C ASP A 202 13.40 -0.56 -1.33
N PRO A 203 14.38 -1.34 -0.78
CA PRO A 203 15.11 -0.91 0.41
C PRO A 203 15.88 0.41 0.27
N SER A 204 16.18 0.86 -0.96
CA SER A 204 16.95 2.10 -1.15
C SER A 204 16.12 3.37 -0.92
N ASP A 205 14.78 3.26 -0.83
CA ASP A 205 13.87 4.40 -0.74
C ASP A 205 13.89 5.11 0.61
N ALA A 206 14.26 4.43 1.68
CA ALA A 206 14.37 5.03 3.01
C ALA A 206 15.58 4.47 3.78
N LYS A 207 15.83 5.04 4.97
CA LYS A 207 16.79 4.44 5.90
C LYS A 207 16.31 3.09 6.41
N PHE A 208 14.99 2.95 6.55
CA PHE A 208 14.33 1.71 6.91
C PHE A 208 13.04 1.54 6.11
N VAL A 209 12.89 0.42 5.41
CA VAL A 209 11.69 0.02 4.68
C VAL A 209 11.23 -1.31 5.24
N ASP A 210 10.03 -1.36 5.82
CA ASP A 210 9.38 -2.56 6.29
C ASP A 210 8.09 -2.81 5.48
N VAL A 211 7.83 -4.06 5.15
CA VAL A 211 6.73 -4.44 4.27
C VAL A 211 5.91 -5.56 4.90
N ILE A 212 4.59 -5.46 4.77
CA ILE A 212 3.63 -6.45 5.23
C ILE A 212 2.90 -7.02 4.02
N HIS A 213 3.13 -8.31 3.72
CA HIS A 213 2.51 -9.03 2.60
C HIS A 213 1.33 -9.85 3.10
N THR A 214 0.16 -9.66 2.48
CA THR A 214 -1.09 -10.35 2.83
C THR A 214 -1.86 -10.91 1.64
N ASN A 215 -1.62 -10.39 0.42
CA ASN A 215 -2.29 -10.84 -0.81
C ASN A 215 -1.30 -10.92 -1.99
N GLY A 216 -0.07 -11.35 -1.70
CA GLY A 216 1.02 -11.47 -2.66
C GLY A 216 0.71 -12.39 -3.84
N GLY A 217 1.10 -11.95 -5.05
CA GLY A 217 0.83 -12.65 -6.30
C GLY A 217 -0.59 -12.47 -6.85
N LEU A 218 -1.46 -11.73 -6.12
CA LEU A 218 -2.79 -11.33 -6.55
C LEU A 218 -2.83 -9.79 -6.68
N GLN A 219 -3.35 -9.07 -5.68
CA GLN A 219 -3.31 -7.61 -5.67
C GLN A 219 -1.96 -7.07 -5.16
N GLY A 220 -1.33 -7.77 -4.21
CA GLY A 220 -0.02 -7.45 -3.66
C GLY A 220 1.16 -8.07 -4.41
N ASP A 221 2.34 -7.50 -4.24
CA ASP A 221 3.60 -8.10 -4.70
C ASP A 221 4.02 -9.25 -3.76
N ILE A 222 4.48 -10.37 -4.35
CA ILE A 222 5.01 -11.51 -3.61
C ILE A 222 6.52 -11.40 -3.39
N GLN A 223 7.20 -10.52 -4.10
CA GLN A 223 8.65 -10.33 -3.97
C GLN A 223 8.98 -9.52 -2.72
N THR A 224 10.14 -9.79 -2.13
CA THR A 224 10.70 -8.92 -1.11
C THR A 224 11.02 -7.55 -1.70
N CYS A 225 10.58 -6.50 -1.03
CA CYS A 225 10.80 -5.12 -1.44
C CYS A 225 11.12 -4.18 -0.25
N GLY A 226 11.31 -4.73 0.95
CA GLY A 226 11.77 -4.03 2.14
C GLY A 226 13.20 -4.42 2.58
N HIS A 227 13.74 -3.73 3.56
CA HIS A 227 14.84 -4.25 4.37
C HIS A 227 14.37 -5.47 5.14
N ILE A 228 13.12 -5.45 5.55
CA ILE A 228 12.40 -6.55 6.19
C ILE A 228 11.02 -6.71 5.59
N ASP A 229 10.65 -7.94 5.28
CA ASP A 229 9.38 -8.31 4.65
C ASP A 229 8.67 -9.35 5.52
N PHE A 230 7.47 -9.00 6.00
CA PHE A 230 6.62 -9.87 6.80
C PHE A 230 5.56 -10.53 5.94
N TYR A 231 5.63 -11.84 5.78
CA TYR A 231 4.64 -12.65 5.09
C TYR A 231 3.64 -13.18 6.12
N MET A 232 2.52 -12.47 6.24
CA MET A 232 1.48 -12.82 7.21
C MET A 232 0.71 -14.03 6.72
N ASN A 233 0.69 -15.12 7.51
CA ASN A 233 0.03 -16.37 7.15
C ASN A 233 0.49 -16.95 5.79
N GLY A 234 1.76 -16.71 5.43
CA GLY A 234 2.33 -17.07 4.14
C GLY A 234 2.19 -15.98 3.06
N GLY A 235 1.55 -14.86 3.36
CA GLY A 235 1.54 -13.65 2.53
C GLY A 235 0.57 -13.63 1.35
N ILE A 236 -0.29 -14.65 1.17
CA ILE A 236 -1.22 -14.75 0.03
C ILE A 236 -2.67 -14.67 0.48
N THR A 237 -3.08 -15.53 1.43
CA THR A 237 -4.43 -15.59 1.95
C THR A 237 -4.43 -15.46 3.47
N GLN A 238 -5.50 -14.86 4.01
CA GLN A 238 -5.56 -14.52 5.42
C GLN A 238 -6.71 -15.24 6.12
N PRO A 239 -6.51 -15.74 7.34
CA PRO A 239 -7.57 -16.32 8.13
C PRO A 239 -8.76 -15.38 8.30
N GLY A 240 -9.98 -15.90 8.21
CA GLY A 240 -11.21 -15.12 8.28
C GLY A 240 -11.62 -14.40 7.01
N CYS A 241 -10.85 -14.53 5.89
CA CYS A 241 -11.23 -13.99 4.58
C CYS A 241 -11.85 -15.03 3.64
N PHE A 242 -11.83 -16.31 3.99
CA PHE A 242 -12.38 -17.39 3.13
C PHE A 242 -13.91 -17.39 3.05
N ASP A 243 -14.57 -16.92 4.10
CA ASP A 243 -16.02 -16.90 4.17
C ASP A 243 -16.63 -15.71 3.43
N ASP A 244 -15.84 -14.70 3.11
CA ASP A 244 -16.26 -13.53 2.34
C ASP A 244 -16.16 -13.79 0.83
N LYS A 245 -17.16 -14.51 0.30
CA LYS A 245 -17.24 -14.85 -1.13
C LYS A 245 -17.38 -13.63 -2.03
N GLN A 246 -17.86 -12.51 -1.51
CA GLN A 246 -18.09 -11.28 -2.29
C GLN A 246 -16.87 -10.39 -2.36
N ASP A 247 -16.02 -10.38 -1.32
CA ASP A 247 -14.87 -9.47 -1.21
C ASP A 247 -13.54 -10.17 -0.89
N PHE A 248 -13.44 -11.47 -1.22
CA PHE A 248 -12.27 -12.31 -0.90
C PHE A 248 -10.93 -11.65 -1.22
N LEU A 249 -10.78 -11.04 -2.41
CA LEU A 249 -9.52 -10.40 -2.81
C LEU A 249 -9.22 -9.17 -1.96
N ASN A 250 -10.20 -8.28 -1.79
CA ASN A 250 -10.01 -7.07 -1.00
C ASN A 250 -9.84 -7.37 0.48
N CYS A 251 -10.54 -8.40 1.02
CA CYS A 251 -10.36 -8.82 2.39
C CYS A 251 -8.90 -9.15 2.69
N ASN A 252 -8.28 -10.03 1.89
CA ASN A 252 -6.87 -10.40 2.07
C ASN A 252 -5.93 -9.19 1.92
N HIS A 253 -6.16 -8.37 0.90
CA HIS A 253 -5.37 -7.18 0.62
C HIS A 253 -5.42 -6.16 1.77
N ARG A 254 -6.61 -5.89 2.30
CA ARG A 254 -6.83 -4.97 3.43
C ARG A 254 -6.29 -5.49 4.77
N ARG A 255 -6.01 -6.79 4.92
CA ARG A 255 -5.44 -7.33 6.16
C ARG A 255 -4.11 -6.70 6.53
N ALA A 256 -3.30 -6.28 5.57
CA ALA A 256 -2.04 -5.58 5.87
C ALA A 256 -2.26 -4.29 6.68
N THR A 257 -3.26 -3.49 6.28
CA THR A 257 -3.63 -2.26 6.99
C THR A 257 -4.23 -2.54 8.36
N ILE A 258 -5.06 -3.59 8.46
CA ILE A 258 -5.72 -4.00 9.72
C ILE A 258 -4.67 -4.49 10.73
N TYR A 259 -3.73 -5.33 10.31
CA TYR A 259 -2.67 -5.83 11.18
C TYR A 259 -1.70 -4.71 11.60
N PHE A 260 -1.37 -3.81 10.67
CA PHE A 260 -0.55 -2.65 11.01
C PHE A 260 -1.26 -1.73 12.00
N SER A 261 -2.54 -1.42 11.78
CA SER A 261 -3.35 -0.62 12.70
C SER A 261 -3.38 -1.23 14.10
N GLU A 262 -3.63 -2.53 14.23
CA GLU A 262 -3.60 -3.22 15.53
C GLU A 262 -2.21 -3.18 16.16
N SER A 263 -1.13 -3.24 15.35
CA SER A 263 0.24 -3.27 15.87
C SER A 263 0.64 -2.00 16.62
N ILE A 264 -0.02 -0.87 16.36
CA ILE A 264 0.27 0.43 16.99
C ILE A 264 0.04 0.36 18.50
N ASN A 265 -1.06 -0.28 18.95
CA ASN A 265 -1.48 -0.34 20.34
C ASN A 265 -1.52 -1.75 20.92
N SER A 266 -1.11 -2.77 20.17
CA SER A 266 -1.13 -4.15 20.62
C SER A 266 -0.15 -4.38 21.76
N LYS A 267 -0.66 -4.90 22.88
CA LYS A 267 0.16 -5.27 24.04
C LYS A 267 0.90 -6.60 23.87
N VAL A 268 0.45 -7.44 22.93
CA VAL A 268 1.03 -8.77 22.70
C VAL A 268 1.88 -8.81 21.43
N GLY A 269 1.55 -8.00 20.42
CA GLY A 269 2.30 -7.84 19.18
C GLY A 269 2.20 -9.00 18.20
N PHE A 270 2.59 -8.73 16.97
CA PHE A 270 2.69 -9.70 15.88
C PHE A 270 4.14 -10.20 15.78
N LEU A 271 4.40 -11.40 16.26
CA LEU A 271 5.74 -11.95 16.30
C LEU A 271 5.92 -13.00 15.19
N GLY A 272 7.01 -12.87 14.46
CA GLY A 272 7.39 -13.80 13.40
C GLY A 272 8.85 -14.25 13.50
N TRP A 273 9.24 -15.25 12.72
CA TRP A 273 10.60 -15.76 12.69
C TRP A 273 11.21 -15.67 11.30
N LYS A 274 12.53 -15.52 11.26
CA LYS A 274 13.29 -15.36 10.03
C LYS A 274 13.32 -16.65 9.22
N CYS A 275 12.98 -16.53 7.94
CA CYS A 275 13.14 -17.53 6.91
C CYS A 275 14.27 -17.14 5.94
N LYS A 276 14.94 -18.12 5.35
CA LYS A 276 16.02 -17.83 4.39
C LYS A 276 15.49 -17.28 3.07
N GLY A 277 14.31 -17.74 2.63
CA GLY A 277 13.65 -17.29 1.41
C GLY A 277 12.24 -17.85 1.30
N TYR A 278 11.44 -17.27 0.41
CA TYR A 278 10.03 -17.67 0.24
C TYR A 278 9.88 -19.12 -0.26
N LEU A 279 10.78 -19.57 -1.13
CA LEU A 279 10.80 -20.97 -1.58
C LEU A 279 11.09 -21.96 -0.43
N ASP A 280 11.90 -21.57 0.56
CA ASP A 280 12.14 -22.43 1.73
C ASP A 280 10.88 -22.50 2.61
N TYR A 281 10.10 -21.41 2.70
CA TYR A 281 8.79 -21.42 3.34
C TYR A 281 7.84 -22.40 2.64
N ILE A 282 7.66 -22.29 1.32
CA ILE A 282 6.80 -23.18 0.52
C ILE A 282 7.19 -24.65 0.69
N ARG A 283 8.50 -24.93 0.80
CA ARG A 283 9.03 -26.30 1.00
C ARG A 283 8.98 -26.79 2.45
N GLY A 284 8.33 -26.05 3.36
CA GLY A 284 8.22 -26.41 4.78
C GLY A 284 9.54 -26.35 5.56
N LYS A 285 10.59 -25.71 5.01
CA LYS A 285 11.91 -25.61 5.64
C LYS A 285 12.01 -24.49 6.68
N CYS A 286 11.03 -23.57 6.72
CA CYS A 286 10.99 -22.45 7.65
C CYS A 286 10.22 -22.81 8.93
N LYS A 287 10.82 -23.61 9.78
CA LYS A 287 10.23 -23.94 11.08
C LYS A 287 10.31 -22.75 12.05
N PRO A 288 9.32 -22.59 12.94
CA PRO A 288 9.36 -21.58 13.99
C PRO A 288 10.66 -21.64 14.81
N LYS A 289 11.20 -20.47 15.16
CA LYS A 289 12.42 -20.30 15.96
C LYS A 289 12.09 -19.55 17.24
N THR A 290 12.94 -19.69 18.24
CA THR A 290 12.84 -18.97 19.51
C THR A 290 13.08 -17.48 19.35
N THR A 291 13.98 -17.07 18.43
CA THR A 291 14.23 -15.66 18.14
C THR A 291 13.16 -15.17 17.17
N MET A 292 12.33 -14.29 17.68
CA MET A 292 11.22 -13.68 16.94
C MET A 292 11.47 -12.19 16.68
N VAL A 293 10.87 -11.69 15.62
CA VAL A 293 10.91 -10.28 15.20
C VAL A 293 9.51 -9.71 15.29
N LEU A 294 9.38 -8.53 15.87
CA LEU A 294 8.11 -7.81 16.00
C LEU A 294 7.77 -7.10 14.70
N MET A 295 6.58 -7.33 14.17
CA MET A 295 6.02 -6.68 12.99
C MET A 295 5.23 -5.43 13.39
N GLY A 296 5.18 -4.45 12.49
CA GLY A 296 4.30 -3.29 12.56
C GLY A 296 4.99 -2.04 13.08
N GLU A 297 4.24 -1.15 13.76
CA GLU A 297 4.76 0.16 14.15
C GLU A 297 6.06 0.07 14.97
N HIS A 298 6.15 -0.89 15.87
CA HIS A 298 7.29 -1.05 16.78
C HIS A 298 8.39 -1.98 16.22
N CYS A 299 8.40 -2.25 14.90
CA CYS A 299 9.49 -2.99 14.26
C CYS A 299 10.81 -2.25 14.42
N SER A 300 11.84 -2.95 14.89
CA SER A 300 13.18 -2.37 15.04
C SER A 300 13.81 -2.06 13.68
N ALA A 301 14.29 -0.84 13.49
CA ALA A 301 14.94 -0.39 12.26
C ALA A 301 16.22 -1.17 11.88
N GLY A 302 16.80 -1.94 12.79
CA GLY A 302 17.91 -2.85 12.51
C GLY A 302 17.48 -4.24 12.03
N SER A 303 16.19 -4.52 12.00
CA SER A 303 15.66 -5.83 11.57
C SER A 303 15.74 -5.99 10.06
N THR A 304 16.08 -7.20 9.58
CA THR A 304 16.24 -7.47 8.14
C THR A 304 15.78 -8.87 7.76
N GLY A 305 15.37 -9.01 6.50
CA GLY A 305 15.12 -10.27 5.82
C GLY A 305 13.65 -10.67 5.76
N LEU A 306 13.39 -11.90 5.34
CA LEU A 306 12.06 -12.45 5.20
C LEU A 306 11.59 -13.07 6.52
N ILE A 307 10.45 -12.61 7.00
CA ILE A 307 9.84 -13.03 8.26
C ILE A 307 8.49 -13.70 7.97
N ILE A 308 8.26 -14.85 8.56
CA ILE A 308 6.95 -15.50 8.55
C ILE A 308 6.27 -15.21 9.90
N ALA A 309 5.05 -14.70 9.86
CA ALA A 309 4.25 -14.46 11.04
C ALA A 309 2.83 -14.97 10.85
N TYR A 310 2.19 -15.42 11.93
CA TYR A 310 0.82 -15.92 11.91
C TYR A 310 -0.10 -15.04 12.75
N THR A 311 -1.38 -15.06 12.42
CA THR A 311 -2.42 -14.28 13.08
C THR A 311 -3.62 -15.15 13.45
N ALA A 312 -4.45 -14.65 14.35
CA ALA A 312 -5.81 -15.17 14.52
C ALA A 312 -6.69 -14.84 13.31
N SER A 313 -7.84 -15.49 13.19
CA SER A 313 -8.86 -15.20 12.17
C SER A 313 -9.70 -13.96 12.50
N GLU A 314 -9.78 -13.60 13.78
CA GLU A 314 -10.59 -12.50 14.33
C GLU A 314 -9.77 -11.61 15.25
N LYS A 315 -10.26 -10.40 15.52
CA LYS A 315 -9.66 -9.47 16.48
C LYS A 315 -9.74 -10.02 17.93
N PRO A 316 -8.65 -9.89 18.68
CA PRO A 316 -7.34 -9.37 18.31
C PRO A 316 -6.56 -10.38 17.45
N PHE A 317 -5.99 -9.90 16.33
CA PHE A 317 -5.26 -10.76 15.39
C PHE A 317 -3.86 -11.14 15.89
N ALA A 318 -3.24 -10.31 16.71
CA ALA A 318 -1.92 -10.54 17.25
C ALA A 318 -1.92 -11.74 18.22
N LEU A 319 -1.02 -12.69 18.00
CA LEU A 319 -0.91 -13.92 18.81
C LEU A 319 0.11 -13.81 19.94
N GLY A 320 0.92 -12.74 19.97
CA GLY A 320 1.97 -12.56 20.94
C GLY A 320 3.08 -13.61 20.84
N ASN A 321 3.70 -13.91 22.00
CA ASN A 321 4.73 -14.96 22.06
C ASN A 321 4.05 -16.33 22.06
N TRP A 322 4.08 -16.99 20.92
CA TRP A 322 3.50 -18.30 20.73
C TRP A 322 4.58 -19.37 20.46
N THR A 323 4.41 -20.55 21.01
CA THR A 323 5.31 -21.71 20.81
C THR A 323 4.76 -22.60 19.69
N SER A 324 5.62 -23.45 19.11
CA SER A 324 5.19 -24.42 18.09
C SER A 324 4.03 -25.31 18.57
N ALA A 325 3.96 -25.63 19.87
CA ALA A 325 2.87 -26.41 20.44
C ALA A 325 1.55 -25.62 20.52
N SER A 326 1.59 -24.29 20.75
CA SER A 326 0.40 -23.45 20.73
C SER A 326 -0.07 -23.13 19.30
N TYR A 327 0.84 -23.18 18.34
CA TYR A 327 0.57 -22.99 16.92
C TYR A 327 -0.37 -24.04 16.36
N HIS A 328 -0.06 -25.32 16.56
CA HIS A 328 -0.91 -26.42 16.09
C HIS A 328 -2.31 -26.46 16.72
N LYS A 329 -2.49 -25.86 17.92
CA LYS A 329 -3.80 -25.73 18.56
C LYS A 329 -4.64 -24.54 18.05
N ARG A 330 -4.02 -23.53 17.43
CA ARG A 330 -4.69 -22.28 17.00
C ARG A 330 -4.78 -22.11 15.50
N LEU A 331 -4.13 -22.97 14.70
CA LEU A 331 -4.47 -23.03 13.28
C LEU A 331 -5.94 -23.44 13.18
N PRO A 332 -6.77 -22.71 12.42
CA PRO A 332 -8.03 -23.27 11.99
C PRO A 332 -7.64 -24.63 11.37
N LYS A 333 -8.29 -25.72 11.82
CA LYS A 333 -8.23 -26.96 11.06
C LYS A 333 -8.66 -26.55 9.67
N LEU A 334 -7.76 -26.60 8.69
CA LEU A 334 -8.09 -26.58 7.29
C LEU A 334 -8.89 -27.86 7.08
N GLU A 335 -10.15 -27.84 7.45
CA GLU A 335 -11.12 -28.78 6.92
C GLU A 335 -11.24 -28.37 5.46
N PHE A 336 -10.53 -29.09 4.61
CA PHE A 336 -10.80 -29.12 3.19
C PHE A 336 -12.21 -29.71 3.05
N THR A 337 -13.22 -28.90 3.29
CA THR A 337 -14.56 -29.20 2.81
C THR A 337 -14.40 -29.19 1.29
N GLU A 338 -14.66 -30.34 0.70
CA GLU A 338 -14.65 -30.55 -0.75
C GLU A 338 -15.26 -29.32 -1.42
N PHE A 339 -14.50 -28.72 -2.33
CA PHE A 339 -15.02 -27.61 -3.15
C PHE A 339 -16.29 -28.11 -3.82
N PRO A 340 -17.38 -27.30 -3.83
CA PRO A 340 -18.55 -27.66 -4.61
C PRO A 340 -18.10 -27.89 -6.05
N ASN A 341 -18.42 -29.04 -6.60
CA ASN A 341 -18.09 -29.44 -7.97
C ASN A 341 -18.76 -28.57 -9.04
N ASP A 342 -19.30 -27.41 -8.68
CA ASP A 342 -19.97 -26.50 -9.60
C ASP A 342 -19.09 -25.28 -9.92
N SER A 343 -18.20 -25.46 -10.91
CA SER A 343 -17.38 -24.43 -11.50
C SER A 343 -18.17 -23.30 -12.19
N ARG A 344 -19.51 -23.35 -12.17
CA ARG A 344 -20.40 -22.37 -12.82
C ARG A 344 -20.87 -21.23 -11.92
N SER A 345 -20.70 -21.32 -10.62
CA SER A 345 -21.16 -20.29 -9.68
C SER A 345 -20.14 -19.17 -9.38
N LEU A 346 -18.93 -19.25 -9.90
CA LEU A 346 -17.87 -18.24 -9.73
C LEU A 346 -17.77 -17.32 -10.96
N SER A 347 -18.89 -16.81 -11.46
CA SER A 347 -18.87 -15.81 -12.52
C SER A 347 -18.61 -14.42 -11.96
N SER A 348 -17.34 -14.07 -11.77
CA SER A 348 -16.99 -12.64 -11.68
C SER A 348 -17.06 -12.07 -13.10
N ASN A 349 -17.87 -11.05 -13.32
CA ASN A 349 -17.97 -10.33 -14.59
C ASN A 349 -16.72 -9.49 -14.92
N ASN A 350 -15.67 -9.56 -14.08
CA ASN A 350 -14.43 -8.84 -14.29
C ASN A 350 -13.37 -9.79 -14.91
N PRO A 351 -12.95 -9.57 -16.16
CA PRO A 351 -11.99 -10.44 -16.86
C PRO A 351 -10.64 -10.51 -16.15
N VAL A 352 -10.23 -9.47 -15.41
CA VAL A 352 -8.97 -9.44 -14.65
C VAL A 352 -9.08 -10.39 -13.45
N GLN A 353 -10.20 -10.38 -12.72
CA GLN A 353 -10.44 -11.31 -11.61
C GLN A 353 -10.48 -12.77 -12.07
N ARG A 354 -11.00 -13.02 -13.28
CA ARG A 354 -11.08 -14.38 -13.86
C ARG A 354 -9.69 -14.94 -14.20
N ILE A 355 -8.81 -14.12 -14.79
CA ILE A 355 -7.43 -14.51 -15.09
C ILE A 355 -6.66 -14.84 -13.81
N PHE A 356 -6.85 -14.05 -12.73
CA PHE A 356 -6.21 -14.30 -11.46
C PHE A 356 -6.75 -15.55 -10.74
N LEU A 357 -8.06 -15.80 -10.84
CA LEU A 357 -8.68 -16.99 -10.26
C LEU A 357 -8.19 -18.27 -10.96
N ASP A 358 -8.10 -18.27 -12.29
CA ASP A 358 -7.60 -19.39 -13.08
C ASP A 358 -6.12 -19.67 -12.80
N TYR A 359 -5.29 -18.63 -12.66
CA TYR A 359 -3.88 -18.76 -12.28
C TYR A 359 -3.70 -19.34 -10.86
N TYR A 360 -4.55 -18.94 -9.92
CA TYR A 360 -4.54 -19.46 -8.54
C TYR A 360 -4.97 -20.92 -8.47
N LEU A 361 -6.03 -21.29 -9.19
CA LEU A 361 -6.53 -22.69 -9.27
C LEU A 361 -5.50 -23.62 -9.90
N ILE A 362 -4.84 -23.20 -10.99
CA ILE A 362 -3.78 -24.01 -11.65
C ILE A 362 -2.59 -24.22 -10.73
N ARG A 363 -2.23 -23.23 -9.92
CA ARG A 363 -1.11 -23.34 -8.97
C ARG A 363 -1.41 -24.22 -7.77
N GLN A 364 -2.63 -24.20 -7.25
CA GLN A 364 -3.09 -25.09 -6.19
C GLN A 364 -3.11 -26.56 -6.66
N LEU A 365 -3.58 -26.81 -7.87
CA LEU A 365 -3.59 -28.15 -8.48
C LEU A 365 -2.17 -28.72 -8.72
N ASN A 366 -1.21 -27.87 -9.12
CA ASN A 366 0.19 -28.30 -9.31
C ASN A 366 0.95 -28.54 -7.99
N ILE A 367 0.55 -27.92 -6.89
CA ILE A 367 1.16 -28.18 -5.56
C ILE A 367 0.70 -29.52 -5.00
N THR A 368 -0.56 -29.91 -5.22
CA THR A 368 -1.08 -31.20 -4.77
C THR A 368 -0.47 -32.38 -5.51
N HIS A 369 -0.10 -32.23 -6.79
CA HIS A 369 0.59 -33.27 -7.55
C HIS A 369 2.09 -33.44 -7.24
N SER A 370 2.72 -32.50 -6.53
CA SER A 370 4.14 -32.61 -6.13
C SER A 370 4.33 -33.15 -4.71
N LEU A 371 3.25 -33.51 -4.02
CA LEU A 371 3.25 -34.05 -2.64
C LEU A 371 2.72 -35.48 -2.55
N SER A 372 2.42 -36.12 -3.69
CA SER A 372 2.11 -37.57 -3.80
C SER A 372 3.34 -38.37 -4.17
#